data_242d8843eb9c6cf75b5f1a304b730fc0
#
_entry.id   242d8843eb9c6cf75b5f1a304b730fc0
#
_cell.length_a   1.000
_cell.length_b   1.000
_cell.length_c   1.000
_cell.angle_alpha   90.00
_cell.angle_beta   90.00
_cell.angle_gamma   90.00
#
_symmetry.space_group_name_H-M   'P 1'
#
loop_
_entity.id
_entity.type
_entity.pdbx_description
1 polymer ?
#
loop_
_entity_poly.entity_id
_entity_poly.type
_entity_poly.pdbx_seq_one_letter_code
_entity_poly.pdbx_strand_id
1 'polypeptide(L)'
;LQALQNEFQAEGVGVEPGDAYRALAEAQGLHMLHSLPELIASRPQRFDLVSLMHVLEHLPDPVGVLRQIHTELLAPQGWLLLEVPNFYAHNSYELAHLSCFTPHTLQEALSKAGYEIISLRQHGYPRSELFKLYLNVLAQPSINPPTDYEVRPERAVPLKRSLAIAWRDLRARLDPKRSWLPVEEK
;
A
#
# COMPACT_ATOMS: atom_id res chain seq x y z
N LEU A 1 4.47 -12.88 0.07
CA LEU A 1 5.63 -13.45 -0.64
C LEU A 1 5.46 -14.95 -0.85
N GLN A 2 5.21 -15.72 0.21
CA GLN A 2 5.05 -17.19 0.14
C GLN A 2 3.97 -17.65 -0.86
N ALA A 3 2.82 -16.98 -0.92
CA ALA A 3 1.77 -17.30 -1.90
C ALA A 3 2.26 -17.12 -3.35
N LEU A 4 3.01 -16.06 -3.62
CA LEU A 4 3.59 -15.83 -4.96
C LEU A 4 4.61 -16.92 -5.33
N GLN A 5 5.43 -17.35 -4.38
CA GLN A 5 6.38 -18.45 -4.60
C GLN A 5 5.65 -19.76 -4.86
N ASN A 6 4.64 -20.09 -4.06
CA ASN A 6 3.92 -21.37 -4.16
C ASN A 6 3.04 -21.47 -5.42
N GLU A 7 2.35 -20.37 -5.78
CA GLU A 7 1.37 -20.39 -6.87
C GLU A 7 2.00 -20.06 -8.23
N PHE A 8 3.01 -19.21 -8.26
CA PHE A 8 3.60 -18.69 -9.50
C PHE A 8 5.08 -19.05 -9.66
N GLN A 9 5.68 -19.79 -8.71
CA GLN A 9 7.12 -20.11 -8.71
C GLN A 9 8.00 -18.85 -8.80
N ALA A 10 7.51 -17.72 -8.25
CA ALA A 10 8.20 -16.46 -8.29
C ALA A 10 9.42 -16.50 -7.35
N GLU A 11 10.56 -16.03 -7.81
CA GLU A 11 11.68 -15.70 -6.94
C GLU A 11 11.38 -14.40 -6.21
N GLY A 12 11.59 -14.37 -4.90
CA GLY A 12 11.26 -13.19 -4.11
C GLY A 12 12.12 -12.99 -2.89
N VAL A 13 12.28 -11.72 -2.52
CA VAL A 13 12.95 -11.29 -1.29
C VAL A 13 12.02 -10.33 -0.55
N GLY A 14 11.96 -10.45 0.76
CA GLY A 14 11.20 -9.55 1.64
C GLY A 14 12.13 -8.58 2.39
N VAL A 15 11.57 -7.45 2.80
CA VAL A 15 12.21 -6.51 3.72
C VAL A 15 11.36 -6.40 4.97
N GLU A 16 11.94 -6.74 6.13
CA GLU A 16 11.27 -6.66 7.42
C GLU A 16 12.26 -6.14 8.48
N PRO A 17 12.07 -4.90 8.96
CA PRO A 17 12.93 -4.32 9.98
C PRO A 17 12.83 -4.99 11.36
N GLY A 18 11.66 -5.58 11.67
CA GLY A 18 11.41 -6.23 12.95
C GLY A 18 12.07 -7.60 13.05
N ASP A 19 13.05 -7.76 13.95
CA ASP A 19 13.83 -9.00 14.10
C ASP A 19 12.97 -10.25 14.31
N ALA A 20 11.93 -10.15 15.13
CA ALA A 20 11.07 -11.28 15.44
C ALA A 20 10.23 -11.72 14.21
N TYR A 21 9.68 -10.77 13.48
CA TYR A 21 8.89 -11.06 12.26
C TYR A 21 9.79 -11.54 11.13
N ARG A 22 10.98 -10.98 11.00
CA ARG A 22 11.97 -11.43 10.02
C ARG A 22 12.39 -12.87 10.28
N ALA A 23 12.75 -13.21 11.53
CA ALA A 23 13.11 -14.58 11.91
C ALA A 23 11.97 -15.57 11.69
N LEU A 24 10.72 -15.18 11.92
CA LEU A 24 9.55 -16.01 11.63
C LEU A 24 9.40 -16.29 10.13
N ALA A 25 9.59 -15.26 9.28
CA ALA A 25 9.52 -15.40 7.84
C ALA A 25 10.67 -16.27 7.28
N GLU A 26 11.87 -16.10 7.80
CA GLU A 26 13.04 -16.92 7.46
C GLU A 26 12.84 -18.40 7.86
N ALA A 27 12.23 -18.66 9.02
CA ALA A 27 11.87 -20.02 9.44
C ALA A 27 10.85 -20.69 8.50
N GLN A 28 10.10 -19.91 7.71
CA GLN A 28 9.20 -20.40 6.66
C GLN A 28 9.91 -20.54 5.29
N GLY A 29 11.22 -20.36 5.23
CA GLY A 29 12.02 -20.48 4.02
C GLY A 29 12.02 -19.25 3.12
N LEU A 30 11.57 -18.09 3.61
CA LEU A 30 11.60 -16.85 2.86
C LEU A 30 12.98 -16.19 2.97
N HIS A 31 13.45 -15.64 1.87
CA HIS A 31 14.64 -14.79 1.88
C HIS A 31 14.26 -13.39 2.36
N MET A 32 14.82 -12.98 3.51
CA MET A 32 14.49 -11.71 4.15
C MET A 32 15.72 -10.85 4.34
N LEU A 33 15.53 -9.53 4.24
CA LEU A 33 16.53 -8.51 4.52
C LEU A 33 15.99 -7.54 5.58
N HIS A 34 16.89 -6.89 6.29
CA HIS A 34 16.52 -5.99 7.38
C HIS A 34 16.00 -4.63 6.87
N SER A 35 16.50 -4.15 5.74
CA SER A 35 16.21 -2.79 5.30
C SER A 35 16.22 -2.64 3.78
N LEU A 36 15.54 -1.59 3.30
CA LEU A 36 15.54 -1.21 1.89
C LEU A 36 16.93 -0.89 1.34
N PRO A 37 17.81 -0.14 2.06
CA PRO A 37 19.19 0.07 1.63
C PRO A 37 20.00 -1.24 1.47
N GLU A 38 19.80 -2.20 2.35
CA GLU A 38 20.43 -3.53 2.23
C GLU A 38 19.94 -4.27 0.98
N LEU A 39 18.63 -4.24 0.71
CA LEU A 39 18.07 -4.82 -0.50
C LEU A 39 18.67 -4.20 -1.76
N ILE A 40 18.77 -2.88 -1.83
CA ILE A 40 19.33 -2.16 -2.97
C ILE A 40 20.80 -2.54 -3.17
N ALA A 41 21.57 -2.63 -2.09
CA ALA A 41 22.98 -3.00 -2.16
C ALA A 41 23.21 -4.46 -2.56
N SER A 42 22.29 -5.37 -2.19
CA SER A 42 22.45 -6.81 -2.41
C SER A 42 21.93 -7.29 -3.77
N ARG A 43 21.09 -6.50 -4.45
CA ARG A 43 20.45 -6.94 -5.68
C ARG A 43 20.91 -6.16 -6.92
N PRO A 44 21.66 -6.80 -7.82
CA PRO A 44 22.11 -6.16 -9.07
C PRO A 44 20.99 -6.11 -10.15
N GLN A 45 19.93 -6.94 -10.03
CA GLN A 45 18.82 -6.99 -10.99
C GLN A 45 17.56 -6.34 -10.43
N ARG A 46 16.75 -5.76 -11.32
CA ARG A 46 15.48 -5.11 -10.96
C ARG A 46 14.36 -6.13 -10.88
N PHE A 47 13.35 -5.80 -10.09
CA PHE A 47 12.17 -6.62 -9.87
C PHE A 47 11.08 -6.36 -10.91
N ASP A 48 10.40 -7.43 -11.33
CA ASP A 48 9.20 -7.34 -12.15
C ASP A 48 7.98 -6.89 -11.34
N LEU A 49 7.99 -7.16 -10.03
CA LEU A 49 6.94 -6.75 -9.10
C LEU A 49 7.54 -6.34 -7.76
N VAL A 50 7.13 -5.16 -7.28
CA VAL A 50 7.33 -4.74 -5.88
C VAL A 50 5.96 -4.57 -5.23
N SER A 51 5.77 -5.13 -4.03
CA SER A 51 4.52 -4.98 -3.29
C SER A 51 4.73 -4.29 -1.94
N LEU A 52 3.84 -3.35 -1.61
CA LEU A 52 3.78 -2.62 -0.34
C LEU A 52 2.36 -2.78 0.23
N MET A 53 2.18 -3.76 1.13
CA MET A 53 0.87 -4.03 1.73
C MET A 53 0.86 -3.49 3.16
N HIS A 54 0.15 -2.39 3.40
CA HIS A 54 0.12 -1.69 4.69
C HIS A 54 1.52 -1.29 5.20
N VAL A 55 2.29 -0.66 4.32
CA VAL A 55 3.66 -0.21 4.61
C VAL A 55 3.81 1.29 4.43
N LEU A 56 3.24 1.83 3.33
CA LEU A 56 3.49 3.21 2.90
C LEU A 56 3.05 4.25 3.95
N GLU A 57 1.98 3.98 4.68
CA GLU A 57 1.44 4.83 5.75
C GLU A 57 2.37 4.96 6.97
N HIS A 58 3.28 4.01 7.16
CA HIS A 58 4.25 3.99 8.26
C HIS A 58 5.57 4.70 7.92
N LEU A 59 5.77 5.06 6.65
CA LEU A 59 7.04 5.62 6.20
C LEU A 59 7.12 7.13 6.47
N PRO A 60 8.25 7.64 7.01
CA PRO A 60 8.45 9.07 7.23
C PRO A 60 8.44 9.89 5.93
N ASP A 61 8.98 9.33 4.85
CA ASP A 61 8.99 9.93 3.52
C ASP A 61 8.44 8.95 2.48
N PRO A 62 7.12 8.81 2.37
CA PRO A 62 6.50 7.87 1.45
C PRO A 62 6.82 8.17 -0.02
N VAL A 63 6.92 9.45 -0.40
CA VAL A 63 7.24 9.84 -1.78
C VAL A 63 8.69 9.54 -2.12
N GLY A 64 9.62 9.79 -1.20
CA GLY A 64 11.03 9.45 -1.36
C GLY A 64 11.25 7.96 -1.53
N VAL A 65 10.60 7.13 -0.70
CA VAL A 65 10.69 5.66 -0.82
C VAL A 65 10.07 5.18 -2.14
N LEU A 66 8.93 5.70 -2.55
CA LEU A 66 8.32 5.36 -3.85
C LEU A 66 9.27 5.72 -5.02
N ARG A 67 9.95 6.88 -4.98
CA ARG A 67 10.95 7.25 -5.98
C ARG A 67 12.14 6.29 -5.97
N GLN A 68 12.62 5.92 -4.81
CA GLN A 68 13.74 4.99 -4.68
C GLN A 68 13.38 3.61 -5.26
N ILE A 69 12.19 3.10 -4.98
CA ILE A 69 11.67 1.87 -5.59
C ILE A 69 11.61 2.01 -7.11
N HIS A 70 11.08 3.13 -7.61
CA HIS A 70 10.98 3.41 -9.04
C HIS A 70 12.36 3.41 -9.73
N THR A 71 13.32 4.11 -9.15
CA THR A 71 14.63 4.33 -9.81
C THR A 71 15.59 3.18 -9.63
N GLU A 72 15.53 2.46 -8.51
CA GLU A 72 16.55 1.50 -8.12
C GLU A 72 16.08 0.04 -8.13
N LEU A 73 14.80 -0.21 -7.89
CA LEU A 73 14.31 -1.56 -7.70
C LEU A 73 13.42 -2.08 -8.83
N LEU A 74 12.52 -1.28 -9.36
CA LEU A 74 11.61 -1.75 -10.41
C LEU A 74 12.28 -1.82 -11.78
N ALA A 75 11.98 -2.89 -12.52
CA ALA A 75 12.26 -2.95 -13.95
C ALA A 75 11.45 -1.87 -14.70
N PRO A 76 11.89 -1.43 -15.89
CA PRO A 76 11.19 -0.38 -16.65
C PRO A 76 9.72 -0.70 -16.96
N GLN A 77 9.38 -1.99 -17.08
CA GLN A 77 8.01 -2.49 -17.26
C GLN A 77 7.49 -3.23 -16.04
N GLY A 78 8.17 -3.07 -14.89
CA GLY A 78 7.79 -3.70 -13.64
C GLY A 78 6.54 -3.06 -13.03
N TRP A 79 5.96 -3.75 -12.06
CA TRP A 79 4.72 -3.38 -11.41
C TRP A 79 4.94 -3.01 -9.96
N LEU A 80 4.29 -1.94 -9.54
CA LEU A 80 4.09 -1.61 -8.13
C LEU A 80 2.66 -2.00 -7.75
N LEU A 81 2.54 -2.91 -6.78
CA LEU A 81 1.28 -3.23 -6.12
C LEU A 81 1.31 -2.67 -4.70
N LEU A 82 0.39 -1.81 -4.35
CA LEU A 82 0.33 -1.28 -3.00
C LEU A 82 -1.08 -1.25 -2.45
N GLU A 83 -1.18 -1.40 -1.14
CA GLU A 83 -2.42 -1.24 -0.41
C GLU A 83 -2.18 -0.42 0.86
N VAL A 84 -3.06 0.56 1.10
CA VAL A 84 -3.06 1.40 2.29
C VAL A 84 -4.48 1.58 2.84
N PRO A 85 -4.64 1.90 4.14
CA PRO A 85 -5.94 2.26 4.70
C PRO A 85 -6.54 3.50 4.02
N ASN A 86 -7.84 3.45 3.74
CA ASN A 86 -8.58 4.59 3.20
C ASN A 86 -8.98 5.54 4.33
N PHE A 87 -8.41 6.72 4.34
CA PHE A 87 -8.67 7.75 5.36
C PHE A 87 -10.16 8.07 5.57
N TYR A 88 -10.97 7.96 4.53
CA TYR A 88 -12.40 8.22 4.62
C TYR A 88 -13.22 7.08 5.23
N ALA A 89 -12.61 5.90 5.40
CA ALA A 89 -13.32 4.73 5.91
C ALA A 89 -13.01 4.38 7.37
N HIS A 90 -11.97 4.97 7.96
CA HIS A 90 -11.55 4.70 9.33
C HIS A 90 -11.90 5.87 10.26
N ASN A 91 -12.54 5.58 11.41
CA ASN A 91 -12.90 6.56 12.43
C ASN A 91 -11.81 6.82 13.46
N SER A 92 -10.84 5.92 13.57
CA SER A 92 -9.67 6.05 14.43
C SER A 92 -8.41 6.38 13.64
N TYR A 93 -7.43 6.92 14.34
CA TYR A 93 -6.06 7.09 13.85
C TYR A 93 -5.17 6.13 14.62
N GLU A 94 -4.35 5.39 13.91
CA GLU A 94 -3.30 4.60 14.52
C GLU A 94 -2.05 5.46 14.70
N LEU A 95 -1.44 5.43 15.89
CA LEU A 95 -0.26 6.24 16.19
C LEU A 95 0.94 5.90 15.28
N ALA A 96 0.99 4.67 14.78
CA ALA A 96 2.03 4.22 13.87
C ALA A 96 1.84 4.72 12.44
N HIS A 97 0.66 5.24 12.06
CA HIS A 97 0.41 5.79 10.74
C HIS A 97 0.89 7.24 10.67
N LEU A 98 2.07 7.45 10.13
CA LEU A 98 2.66 8.77 9.93
C LEU A 98 1.97 9.53 8.80
N SER A 99 1.34 8.82 7.87
CA SER A 99 0.58 9.38 6.76
C SER A 99 -0.80 8.75 6.66
N CYS A 100 -1.80 9.55 6.26
CA CYS A 100 -3.16 9.08 6.00
C CYS A 100 -3.51 9.36 4.54
N PHE A 101 -3.88 8.31 3.81
CA PHE A 101 -4.15 8.42 2.38
C PHE A 101 -5.64 8.45 2.06
N THR A 102 -6.05 9.41 1.24
CA THR A 102 -7.29 9.37 0.47
C THR A 102 -6.98 8.87 -0.93
N PRO A 103 -8.00 8.51 -1.75
CA PRO A 103 -7.75 8.19 -3.16
C PRO A 103 -7.00 9.30 -3.90
N HIS A 104 -7.33 10.57 -3.62
CA HIS A 104 -6.68 11.72 -4.23
C HIS A 104 -5.22 11.86 -3.79
N THR A 105 -4.95 11.88 -2.47
CA THR A 105 -3.59 12.09 -1.98
C THR A 105 -2.64 10.94 -2.31
N LEU A 106 -3.17 9.71 -2.43
CA LEU A 106 -2.39 8.57 -2.91
C LEU A 106 -2.02 8.72 -4.39
N GLN A 107 -2.97 9.17 -5.23
CA GLN A 107 -2.69 9.47 -6.64
C GLN A 107 -1.62 10.54 -6.78
N GLU A 108 -1.73 11.64 -6.02
CA GLU A 108 -0.75 12.72 -6.04
C GLU A 108 0.65 12.25 -5.62
N ALA A 109 0.74 11.41 -4.57
CA ALA A 109 2.00 10.84 -4.09
C ALA A 109 2.66 9.96 -5.16
N LEU A 110 1.89 9.07 -5.80
CA LEU A 110 2.38 8.18 -6.86
C LEU A 110 2.80 8.97 -8.10
N SER A 111 1.99 9.91 -8.55
CA SER A 111 2.32 10.76 -9.70
C SER A 111 3.59 11.58 -9.43
N LYS A 112 3.74 12.15 -8.23
CA LYS A 112 4.93 12.87 -7.80
C LYS A 112 6.17 11.98 -7.72
N ALA A 113 5.98 10.70 -7.42
CA ALA A 113 7.07 9.70 -7.40
C ALA A 113 7.41 9.13 -8.78
N GLY A 114 6.68 9.52 -9.84
CA GLY A 114 6.96 9.12 -11.21
C GLY A 114 6.22 7.87 -11.68
N TYR A 115 5.11 7.52 -11.05
CA TYR A 115 4.30 6.37 -11.44
C TYR A 115 3.11 6.77 -12.31
N GLU A 116 2.77 5.91 -13.26
CA GLU A 116 1.49 5.87 -13.96
C GLU A 116 0.58 4.87 -13.27
N ILE A 117 -0.62 5.32 -12.87
CA ILE A 117 -1.59 4.49 -12.17
C ILE A 117 -2.45 3.77 -13.19
N ILE A 118 -2.33 2.45 -13.24
CA ILE A 118 -3.12 1.60 -14.14
C ILE A 118 -4.48 1.26 -13.51
N SER A 119 -4.51 1.04 -12.19
CA SER A 119 -5.74 0.78 -11.46
C SER A 119 -5.65 1.31 -10.05
N LEU A 120 -6.72 2.00 -9.60
CA LEU A 120 -6.94 2.33 -8.20
C LEU A 120 -8.33 1.83 -7.81
N ARG A 121 -8.38 0.87 -6.90
CA ARG A 121 -9.61 0.27 -6.41
C ARG A 121 -9.79 0.48 -4.92
N GLN A 122 -11.03 0.55 -4.51
CA GLN A 122 -11.40 0.64 -3.10
C GLN A 122 -12.18 -0.61 -2.72
N HIS A 123 -11.80 -1.29 -1.65
CA HIS A 123 -12.47 -2.49 -1.17
C HIS A 123 -12.46 -2.58 0.36
N GLY A 124 -13.18 -3.54 0.89
CA GLY A 124 -13.26 -3.77 2.33
C GLY A 124 -12.76 -5.14 2.79
N TYR A 125 -12.45 -6.02 1.85
CA TYR A 125 -12.00 -7.38 2.18
C TYR A 125 -10.64 -7.38 2.89
N PRO A 126 -10.45 -8.30 3.85
CA PRO A 126 -11.38 -9.35 4.28
C PRO A 126 -12.40 -8.90 5.34
N ARG A 127 -12.40 -7.62 5.75
CA ARG A 127 -13.18 -7.14 6.90
C ARG A 127 -14.60 -6.69 6.58
N SER A 128 -14.90 -6.34 5.34
CA SER A 128 -16.21 -5.81 4.94
C SER A 128 -16.52 -6.08 3.49
N GLU A 129 -17.79 -6.37 3.19
CA GLU A 129 -18.31 -6.37 1.83
C GLU A 129 -18.80 -4.99 1.39
N LEU A 130 -19.18 -4.13 2.33
CA LEU A 130 -19.85 -2.87 2.05
C LEU A 130 -18.94 -1.67 2.13
N PHE A 131 -17.94 -1.71 3.02
CA PHE A 131 -17.09 -0.55 3.26
C PHE A 131 -15.86 -0.57 2.36
N LYS A 132 -15.39 0.60 2.02
CA LYS A 132 -14.20 0.81 1.20
C LYS A 132 -13.01 1.11 2.11
N LEU A 133 -12.63 0.12 2.93
CA LEU A 133 -11.63 0.27 3.98
C LEU A 133 -10.21 0.50 3.46
N TYR A 134 -9.92 0.00 2.27
CA TYR A 134 -8.57 -0.03 1.72
C TYR A 134 -8.53 0.58 0.32
N LEU A 135 -7.38 1.18 0.00
CA LEU A 135 -7.01 1.66 -1.32
C LEU A 135 -5.96 0.71 -1.89
N ASN A 136 -6.33 -0.02 -2.93
CA ASN A 136 -5.42 -0.91 -3.63
C ASN A 136 -5.04 -0.29 -4.98
N VAL A 137 -3.74 -0.22 -5.25
CA VAL A 137 -3.20 0.40 -6.47
C VAL A 137 -2.29 -0.56 -7.20
N LEU A 138 -2.47 -0.62 -8.51
CA LEU A 138 -1.53 -1.20 -9.45
C LEU A 138 -0.98 -0.07 -10.32
N ALA A 139 0.34 0.10 -10.33
CA ALA A 139 1.01 1.17 -11.05
C ALA A 139 2.27 0.67 -11.75
N GLN A 140 2.77 1.44 -12.70
CA GLN A 140 4.03 1.19 -13.41
C GLN A 140 4.93 2.44 -13.37
N PRO A 141 6.24 2.29 -13.50
CA PRO A 141 7.13 3.41 -13.77
C PRO A 141 6.65 4.21 -14.99
N SER A 142 6.49 5.53 -14.84
CA SER A 142 6.18 6.38 -15.98
C SER A 142 7.40 6.50 -16.90
N ILE A 143 7.18 6.39 -18.19
CA ILE A 143 8.24 6.56 -19.22
C ILE A 143 8.77 8.01 -19.19
N ASN A 144 7.89 8.98 -18.91
CA ASN A 144 8.22 10.40 -18.85
C ASN A 144 7.75 10.97 -17.50
N PRO A 145 8.45 10.67 -16.38
CA PRO A 145 8.06 11.22 -15.09
C PRO A 145 8.18 12.74 -15.10
N PRO A 146 7.21 13.47 -14.54
CA PRO A 146 7.26 14.92 -14.49
C PRO A 146 8.44 15.38 -13.61
N THR A 147 9.27 16.26 -14.12
CA THR A 147 10.41 16.85 -13.38
C THR A 147 9.94 17.80 -12.29
N ASP A 148 8.87 18.56 -12.56
CA ASP A 148 8.30 19.58 -11.67
C ASP A 148 6.82 19.27 -11.42
N TYR A 149 6.56 18.18 -10.65
CA TYR A 149 5.19 17.82 -10.29
C TYR A 149 4.67 18.69 -9.16
N GLU A 150 3.72 19.54 -9.45
CA GLU A 150 3.01 20.34 -8.46
C GLU A 150 1.84 19.54 -7.88
N VAL A 151 1.92 19.24 -6.58
CA VAL A 151 0.87 18.50 -5.87
C VAL A 151 -0.39 19.34 -5.76
N ARG A 152 -1.53 18.77 -6.12
CA ARG A 152 -2.84 19.40 -5.99
C ARG A 152 -3.45 19.06 -4.63
N PRO A 153 -3.63 20.06 -3.74
CA PRO A 153 -4.21 19.79 -2.43
C PRO A 153 -5.68 19.35 -2.53
N GLU A 154 -6.04 18.35 -1.77
CA GLU A 154 -7.43 17.94 -1.67
C GLU A 154 -8.24 18.93 -0.84
N ARG A 155 -9.43 19.31 -1.35
CA ARG A 155 -10.31 20.29 -0.69
C ARG A 155 -11.40 19.59 0.14
N ALA A 156 -11.85 20.28 1.21
CA ALA A 156 -12.95 19.88 2.06
C ALA A 156 -12.79 18.47 2.71
N VAL A 157 -11.56 18.06 2.98
CA VAL A 157 -11.23 16.75 3.57
C VAL A 157 -11.99 16.47 4.86
N PRO A 158 -12.08 17.41 5.85
CA PRO A 158 -12.84 17.16 7.09
C PRO A 158 -14.32 16.89 6.84
N LEU A 159 -14.95 17.64 5.93
CA LEU A 159 -16.36 17.44 5.58
C LEU A 159 -16.58 16.11 4.87
N LYS A 160 -15.76 15.79 3.87
CA LYS A 160 -15.84 14.51 3.16
C LYS A 160 -15.70 13.33 4.14
N ARG A 161 -14.74 13.42 5.07
CA ARG A 161 -14.52 12.38 6.07
C ARG A 161 -15.70 12.25 7.02
N SER A 162 -16.24 13.34 7.54
CA SER A 162 -17.40 13.31 8.45
C SER A 162 -18.60 12.67 7.78
N LEU A 163 -18.90 13.02 6.52
CA LEU A 163 -20.00 12.42 5.76
C LEU A 163 -19.76 10.93 5.48
N ALA A 164 -18.54 10.54 5.12
CA ALA A 164 -18.20 9.15 4.85
C ALA A 164 -18.30 8.28 6.11
N ILE A 165 -17.85 8.76 7.26
CA ILE A 165 -17.99 8.07 8.55
C ILE A 165 -19.45 7.97 8.97
N ALA A 166 -20.22 9.06 8.89
CA ALA A 166 -21.64 9.04 9.21
C ALA A 166 -22.41 8.02 8.33
N TRP A 167 -22.11 7.99 7.04
CA TRP A 167 -22.66 7.01 6.11
C TRP A 167 -22.30 5.58 6.48
N ARG A 168 -21.01 5.34 6.80
CA ARG A 168 -20.54 4.03 7.24
C ARG A 168 -21.27 3.56 8.49
N ASP A 169 -21.40 4.44 9.50
CA ASP A 169 -22.06 4.10 10.77
C ASP A 169 -23.57 3.83 10.58
N LEU A 170 -24.23 4.55 9.69
CA LEU A 170 -25.61 4.26 9.29
C LEU A 170 -25.72 2.87 8.63
N ARG A 171 -24.85 2.58 7.66
CA ARG A 171 -24.84 1.29 6.96
C ARG A 171 -24.54 0.13 7.90
N ALA A 172 -23.62 0.31 8.85
CA ALA A 172 -23.28 -0.69 9.86
C ALA A 172 -24.49 -1.08 10.74
N ARG A 173 -25.40 -0.13 11.01
CA ARG A 173 -26.64 -0.38 11.75
C ARG A 173 -27.69 -1.07 10.89
N LEU A 174 -27.79 -0.73 9.61
CA LEU A 174 -28.81 -1.27 8.71
C LEU A 174 -28.47 -2.69 8.21
N ASP A 175 -27.20 -2.99 7.99
CA ASP A 175 -26.73 -4.29 7.50
C ASP A 175 -25.44 -4.72 8.21
N PRO A 176 -25.53 -5.12 9.49
CA PRO A 176 -24.35 -5.44 10.28
C PRO A 176 -23.59 -6.66 9.79
N LYS A 177 -24.28 -7.65 9.19
CA LYS A 177 -23.64 -8.91 8.74
C LYS A 177 -22.69 -8.70 7.57
N ARG A 178 -22.99 -7.78 6.65
CA ARG A 178 -22.14 -7.45 5.51
C ARG A 178 -21.17 -6.31 5.80
N SER A 179 -21.49 -5.52 6.82
CA SER A 179 -20.65 -4.39 7.26
C SER A 179 -19.35 -4.85 7.91
N TRP A 180 -19.43 -5.90 8.72
CA TRP A 180 -18.27 -6.44 9.41
C TRP A 180 -18.28 -7.97 9.30
N LEU A 181 -17.37 -8.49 8.50
CA LEU A 181 -17.18 -9.92 8.33
C LEU A 181 -16.41 -10.50 9.52
N PRO A 182 -16.75 -11.72 9.97
CA PRO A 182 -15.94 -12.40 10.97
C PRO A 182 -14.51 -12.62 10.43
N VAL A 183 -13.53 -12.30 11.24
CA VAL A 183 -12.13 -12.63 10.92
C VAL A 183 -11.98 -14.13 11.18
N GLU A 184 -11.76 -14.92 10.15
CA GLU A 184 -11.35 -16.31 10.32
C GLU A 184 -9.97 -16.31 10.97
N GLU A 185 -9.91 -16.74 12.21
CA GLU A 185 -8.62 -17.07 12.86
C GLU A 185 -8.04 -18.29 12.15
N LYS A 186 -6.99 -18.05 11.34
CA LYS A 186 -6.18 -19.11 10.73
C LYS A 186 -4.98 -19.42 11.58
#